data_36c040ac0c7b2e8cd4e69ee1a9c3fdb9
#
_entry.id   36c040ac0c7b2e8cd4e69ee1a9c3fdb9
#
_cell.length_a   1.000
_cell.length_b   1.000
_cell.length_c   1.000
_cell.angle_alpha   90.00
_cell.angle_beta   90.00
_cell.angle_gamma   90.00
#
_symmetry.space_group_name_H-M   'P 1'
#
loop_
_entity.id
_entity.type
_entity.pdbx_description
1 polymer ?
#
loop_
_entity_poly.entity_id
_entity_poly.type
_entity_poly.pdbx_seq_one_letter_code
_entity_poly.pdbx_strand_id
1 'polypeptide(L)'
;MTVFSRRNFILTGGAALLAACNNGVGSRGAEQIDARVDATLNFLYGKYPDTRTLADKSVGMLIMPLVTKAGFGIGGSYGRGALRVGGATVDYYSAASATVGFQIGAQQYAHVLFFMTEGALSNFRRSAGYTAGGDLEYTFNDNGENLSADLLTTDKPVIPVIFGQAGLIAGATLKGTKYTRIIP
;
A
#
# COMPACT_ATOMS: atom_id res chain seq x y z
N MET A 1 -13.45 43.88 -29.20
CA MET A 1 -12.26 43.01 -29.46
C MET A 1 -11.39 43.07 -28.21
N THR A 2 -11.50 42.12 -27.34
CA THR A 2 -10.73 42.06 -26.08
C THR A 2 -9.39 41.38 -26.35
N VAL A 3 -8.31 42.12 -26.23
CA VAL A 3 -6.95 41.61 -26.41
C VAL A 3 -6.56 40.82 -25.17
N PHE A 4 -6.47 39.51 -25.30
CA PHE A 4 -5.93 38.61 -24.24
C PHE A 4 -4.42 38.85 -24.11
N SER A 5 -4.00 39.51 -23.05
CA SER A 5 -2.58 39.73 -22.74
C SER A 5 -1.96 38.42 -22.21
N ARG A 6 -0.76 38.06 -22.65
CA ARG A 6 0.02 36.91 -22.18
C ARG A 6 0.21 36.88 -20.65
N ARG A 7 0.20 38.03 -20.00
CA ARG A 7 0.28 38.17 -18.53
C ARG A 7 -0.93 37.61 -17.81
N ASN A 8 -2.12 37.75 -18.38
CA ASN A 8 -3.36 37.22 -17.76
C ASN A 8 -3.46 35.71 -17.87
N PHE A 9 -2.86 35.10 -18.92
CA PHE A 9 -2.83 33.66 -19.08
C PHE A 9 -1.95 32.95 -18.01
N ILE A 10 -0.83 33.56 -17.62
CA ILE A 10 0.06 33.01 -16.58
C ILE A 10 -0.56 33.10 -15.19
N LEU A 11 -1.30 34.17 -14.88
CA LEU A 11 -2.00 34.35 -13.59
C LEU A 11 -3.18 33.40 -13.44
N THR A 12 -3.91 33.10 -14.52
CA THR A 12 -5.05 32.16 -14.48
C THR A 12 -4.58 30.70 -14.45
N GLY A 13 -3.45 30.36 -15.11
CA GLY A 13 -2.86 29.01 -15.08
C GLY A 13 -2.24 28.65 -13.72
N GLY A 14 -1.68 29.62 -12.99
CA GLY A 14 -1.08 29.39 -11.66
C GLY A 14 -2.11 29.08 -10.56
N ALA A 15 -3.31 29.67 -10.63
CA ALA A 15 -4.35 29.46 -9.65
C ALA A 15 -5.02 28.07 -9.78
N ALA A 16 -5.05 27.47 -10.97
CA ALA A 16 -5.65 26.16 -11.21
C ALA A 16 -4.81 24.99 -10.66
N LEU A 17 -3.51 25.17 -10.49
CA LEU A 17 -2.60 24.14 -9.97
C LEU A 17 -2.69 23.98 -8.44
N LEU A 18 -3.20 24.98 -7.72
CA LEU A 18 -3.34 24.92 -6.25
C LEU A 18 -4.61 24.20 -5.80
N ALA A 19 -5.56 23.94 -6.69
CA ALA A 19 -6.82 23.24 -6.38
C ALA A 19 -6.69 21.69 -6.41
N ALA A 20 -5.53 21.15 -6.77
CA ALA A 20 -5.32 19.70 -6.95
C ALA A 20 -5.01 18.94 -5.64
N CYS A 21 -4.78 19.62 -4.52
CA CYS A 21 -4.51 18.98 -3.22
C CYS A 21 -5.79 18.91 -2.38
N ASN A 22 -6.77 18.14 -2.83
CA ASN A 22 -7.98 17.88 -2.03
C ASN A 22 -7.75 16.65 -1.13
N ASN A 23 -6.85 16.79 -0.14
CA ASN A 23 -6.64 15.83 0.93
C ASN A 23 -7.00 16.48 2.26
N GLY A 24 -7.90 15.89 3.00
CA GLY A 24 -8.27 16.37 4.33
C GLY A 24 -9.72 16.03 4.71
N VAL A 25 -10.13 16.50 5.87
CA VAL A 25 -11.47 16.27 6.40
C VAL A 25 -12.52 16.81 5.41
N GLY A 26 -13.44 15.92 4.97
CA GLY A 26 -14.47 16.25 3.97
C GLY A 26 -14.05 16.02 2.51
N SER A 27 -12.83 15.51 2.25
CA SER A 27 -12.43 15.08 0.91
C SER A 27 -13.06 13.72 0.56
N ARG A 28 -13.03 13.35 -0.74
CA ARG A 28 -13.37 11.99 -1.18
C ARG A 28 -12.18 11.02 -1.10
N GLY A 29 -11.13 11.39 -0.38
CA GLY A 29 -9.91 10.59 -0.29
C GLY A 29 -10.15 9.23 0.34
N ALA A 30 -10.94 9.17 1.42
CA ALA A 30 -11.33 7.94 2.10
C ALA A 30 -12.08 6.98 1.16
N GLU A 31 -13.13 7.46 0.50
CA GLU A 31 -13.93 6.66 -0.45
C GLU A 31 -13.08 6.11 -1.59
N GLN A 32 -12.15 6.90 -2.12
CA GLN A 32 -11.26 6.47 -3.19
C GLN A 32 -10.28 5.39 -2.74
N ILE A 33 -9.75 5.50 -1.50
CA ILE A 33 -8.88 4.47 -0.93
C ILE A 33 -9.67 3.19 -0.72
N ASP A 34 -10.86 3.26 -0.12
CA ASP A 34 -11.70 2.10 0.17
C ASP A 34 -12.11 1.37 -1.11
N ALA A 35 -12.53 2.08 -2.15
CA ALA A 35 -12.86 1.47 -3.44
C ALA A 35 -11.66 0.72 -4.06
N ARG A 36 -10.45 1.27 -3.95
CA ARG A 36 -9.23 0.60 -4.43
C ARG A 36 -8.87 -0.61 -3.56
N VAL A 37 -9.05 -0.51 -2.25
CA VAL A 37 -8.85 -1.61 -1.29
C VAL A 37 -9.78 -2.78 -1.64
N ASP A 38 -11.07 -2.51 -1.90
CA ASP A 38 -12.03 -3.54 -2.28
C ASP A 38 -11.66 -4.21 -3.60
N ALA A 39 -11.30 -3.42 -4.62
CA ALA A 39 -10.85 -3.94 -5.90
C ALA A 39 -9.59 -4.81 -5.75
N THR A 40 -8.66 -4.40 -4.89
CA THR A 40 -7.42 -5.12 -4.62
C THR A 40 -7.66 -6.46 -3.91
N LEU A 41 -8.53 -6.49 -2.91
CA LEU A 41 -8.90 -7.72 -2.21
C LEU A 41 -9.67 -8.68 -3.14
N ASN A 42 -10.57 -8.16 -3.97
CA ASN A 42 -11.29 -8.97 -4.96
C ASN A 42 -10.31 -9.61 -5.97
N PHE A 43 -9.33 -8.86 -6.46
CA PHE A 43 -8.28 -9.38 -7.32
C PHE A 43 -7.45 -10.45 -6.60
N LEU A 44 -6.99 -10.16 -5.38
CA LEU A 44 -6.17 -11.07 -4.59
C LEU A 44 -6.88 -12.40 -4.35
N TYR A 45 -8.12 -12.34 -3.87
CA TYR A 45 -8.92 -13.53 -3.56
C TYR A 45 -9.35 -14.31 -4.81
N GLY A 46 -9.56 -13.61 -5.93
CA GLY A 46 -9.89 -14.25 -7.20
C GLY A 46 -8.71 -15.00 -7.81
N LYS A 47 -7.51 -14.42 -7.71
CA LYS A 47 -6.30 -14.99 -8.29
C LYS A 47 -5.57 -15.96 -7.36
N TYR A 48 -5.65 -15.73 -6.05
CA TYR A 48 -4.97 -16.52 -5.00
C TYR A 48 -5.98 -16.86 -3.89
N PRO A 49 -6.85 -17.86 -4.11
CA PRO A 49 -7.94 -18.19 -3.16
C PRO A 49 -7.47 -18.49 -1.75
N ASP A 50 -6.26 -19.06 -1.58
CA ASP A 50 -5.67 -19.38 -0.27
C ASP A 50 -5.46 -18.13 0.62
N THR A 51 -5.40 -16.95 0.01
CA THR A 51 -5.32 -15.69 0.76
C THR A 51 -6.58 -15.38 1.55
N ARG A 52 -7.73 -15.98 1.20
CA ARG A 52 -8.95 -15.91 2.03
C ARG A 52 -8.75 -16.61 3.36
N THR A 53 -8.07 -17.75 3.37
CA THR A 53 -7.75 -18.47 4.61
C THR A 53 -6.86 -17.62 5.53
N LEU A 54 -5.90 -16.85 4.96
CA LEU A 54 -5.13 -15.90 5.74
C LEU A 54 -5.99 -14.77 6.29
N ALA A 55 -6.89 -14.23 5.47
CA ALA A 55 -7.81 -13.18 5.89
C ALA A 55 -8.72 -13.64 7.04
N ASP A 56 -9.29 -14.84 6.93
CA ASP A 56 -10.18 -15.42 7.94
C ASP A 56 -9.47 -15.70 9.27
N LYS A 57 -8.17 -16.03 9.23
CA LYS A 57 -7.34 -16.24 10.42
C LYS A 57 -6.78 -14.94 11.00
N SER A 58 -6.75 -13.86 10.23
CA SER A 58 -6.15 -12.60 10.67
C SER A 58 -7.09 -11.79 11.56
N VAL A 59 -6.54 -11.12 12.56
CA VAL A 59 -7.29 -10.18 13.43
C VAL A 59 -7.42 -8.79 12.77
N GLY A 60 -6.68 -8.53 11.69
CA GLY A 60 -6.76 -7.32 10.88
C GLY A 60 -5.84 -7.37 9.69
N MET A 61 -6.08 -6.49 8.72
CA MET A 61 -5.32 -6.42 7.48
C MET A 61 -5.00 -4.96 7.13
N LEU A 62 -3.74 -4.64 6.81
CA LEU A 62 -3.40 -3.39 6.15
C LEU A 62 -3.26 -3.64 4.66
N ILE A 63 -4.11 -3.02 3.87
CA ILE A 63 -4.14 -3.16 2.42
C ILE A 63 -3.59 -1.89 1.77
N MET A 64 -2.52 -2.03 1.00
CA MET A 64 -1.92 -0.97 0.19
C MET A 64 -2.18 -1.26 -1.29
N PRO A 65 -3.27 -0.74 -1.87
CA PRO A 65 -3.74 -1.12 -3.20
C PRO A 65 -2.81 -0.69 -4.33
N LEU A 66 -2.07 0.39 -4.12
CA LEU A 66 -1.13 0.90 -5.10
C LEU A 66 0.05 1.57 -4.40
N VAL A 67 1.22 0.99 -4.56
CA VAL A 67 2.50 1.58 -4.19
C VAL A 67 3.30 1.80 -5.46
N THR A 68 3.67 3.05 -5.70
CA THR A 68 4.54 3.41 -6.82
C THR A 68 5.96 3.55 -6.30
N LYS A 69 6.88 2.80 -6.89
CA LYS A 69 8.33 2.88 -6.65
C LYS A 69 8.98 3.49 -7.87
N ALA A 70 9.75 4.54 -7.68
CA ALA A 70 10.48 5.20 -8.76
C ALA A 70 11.87 5.64 -8.28
N GLY A 71 12.86 5.65 -9.19
CA GLY A 71 14.19 6.10 -8.87
C GLY A 71 15.18 5.98 -10.01
N PHE A 72 16.28 6.73 -9.85
CA PHE A 72 17.48 6.70 -10.67
C PHE A 72 18.68 6.85 -9.74
N GLY A 73 19.35 5.73 -9.40
CA GLY A 73 20.44 5.71 -8.41
C GLY A 73 19.97 5.86 -6.97
N ILE A 74 19.12 6.84 -6.69
CA ILE A 74 18.37 7.02 -5.45
C ILE A 74 16.90 7.01 -5.82
N GLY A 75 16.10 6.27 -5.07
CA GLY A 75 14.66 6.14 -5.34
C GLY A 75 13.84 6.12 -4.07
N GLY A 76 12.55 6.06 -4.26
CA GLY A 76 11.60 5.92 -3.16
C GLY A 76 10.33 5.23 -3.60
N SER A 77 9.53 4.82 -2.64
CA SER A 77 8.19 4.35 -2.90
C SER A 77 7.19 5.11 -2.05
N TYR A 78 5.98 5.26 -2.59
CA TYR A 78 4.87 5.86 -1.89
C TYR A 78 3.55 5.21 -2.30
N GLY A 79 2.68 5.00 -1.31
CA GLY A 79 1.32 4.53 -1.51
C GLY A 79 0.41 4.94 -0.35
N ARG A 80 -0.90 4.82 -0.55
CA ARG A 80 -1.92 5.01 0.47
C ARG A 80 -2.84 3.79 0.51
N GLY A 81 -3.31 3.45 1.72
CA GLY A 81 -4.17 2.30 1.93
C GLY A 81 -4.97 2.40 3.21
N ALA A 82 -5.67 1.31 3.53
CA ALA A 82 -6.54 1.24 4.69
C ALA A 82 -6.25 0.02 5.56
N LEU A 83 -6.38 0.21 6.87
CA LEU A 83 -6.40 -0.87 7.86
C LEU A 83 -7.84 -1.32 8.05
N ARG A 84 -8.10 -2.60 7.85
CA ARG A 84 -9.39 -3.25 8.10
C ARG A 84 -9.31 -4.20 9.28
N VAL A 85 -10.33 -4.12 10.13
CA VAL A 85 -10.55 -5.01 11.26
C VAL A 85 -12.01 -5.46 11.21
N GLY A 86 -12.26 -6.76 11.21
CA GLY A 86 -13.61 -7.31 11.09
C GLY A 86 -14.34 -6.87 9.81
N GLY A 87 -13.59 -6.64 8.71
CA GLY A 87 -14.14 -6.19 7.43
C GLY A 87 -14.38 -4.67 7.31
N ALA A 88 -14.31 -3.91 8.41
CA ALA A 88 -14.51 -2.46 8.41
C ALA A 88 -13.16 -1.71 8.34
N THR A 89 -13.12 -0.59 7.62
CA THR A 89 -11.98 0.33 7.64
C THR A 89 -11.95 1.08 8.97
N VAL A 90 -10.85 0.94 9.71
CA VAL A 90 -10.67 1.59 11.03
C VAL A 90 -9.68 2.74 10.99
N ASP A 91 -8.71 2.71 10.10
CA ASP A 91 -7.68 3.76 9.94
C ASP A 91 -7.16 3.77 8.50
N TYR A 92 -6.57 4.91 8.08
CA TYR A 92 -5.87 5.05 6.80
C TYR A 92 -4.38 5.27 7.03
N TYR A 93 -3.55 4.73 6.13
CA TYR A 93 -2.11 4.80 6.23
C TYR A 93 -1.45 5.18 4.90
N SER A 94 -0.35 5.89 4.99
CA SER A 94 0.62 5.99 3.90
C SER A 94 1.77 5.02 4.15
N ALA A 95 2.28 4.43 3.08
CA ALA A 95 3.52 3.66 3.06
C ALA A 95 4.56 4.45 2.28
N ALA A 96 5.74 4.67 2.86
CA ALA A 96 6.84 5.35 2.22
C ALA A 96 8.16 4.61 2.50
N SER A 97 9.02 4.46 1.50
CA SER A 97 10.38 3.96 1.67
C SER A 97 11.37 4.74 0.83
N ALA A 98 12.61 4.80 1.30
CA ALA A 98 13.74 5.26 0.50
C ALA A 98 14.56 4.04 0.06
N THR A 99 15.01 4.04 -1.18
CA THR A 99 15.85 2.97 -1.74
C THR A 99 17.07 3.57 -2.42
N VAL A 100 18.23 2.93 -2.20
CA VAL A 100 19.48 3.24 -2.89
C VAL A 100 19.79 2.04 -3.78
N GLY A 101 20.00 2.25 -5.06
CA GLY A 101 20.34 1.18 -6.00
C GLY A 101 20.15 1.58 -7.46
N PHE A 102 20.73 0.80 -8.35
CA PHE A 102 20.66 0.99 -9.80
C PHE A 102 19.31 0.54 -10.39
N GLN A 103 18.20 1.09 -9.86
CA GLN A 103 16.89 0.84 -10.45
C GLN A 103 16.49 2.05 -11.28
N ILE A 104 16.40 1.85 -12.60
CA ILE A 104 15.89 2.85 -13.54
C ILE A 104 14.46 2.47 -13.87
N GLY A 105 13.53 3.38 -13.57
CA GLY A 105 12.14 3.19 -13.95
C GLY A 105 11.15 3.39 -12.79
N ALA A 106 9.88 3.19 -13.13
CA ALA A 106 8.79 3.19 -12.19
C ALA A 106 8.14 1.79 -12.17
N GLN A 107 7.89 1.28 -10.98
CA GLN A 107 7.17 0.03 -10.76
C GLN A 107 5.97 0.28 -9.86
N GLN A 108 4.90 -0.42 -10.12
CA GLN A 108 3.69 -0.38 -9.29
C GLN A 108 3.39 -1.78 -8.76
N TYR A 109 3.09 -1.84 -7.46
CA TYR A 109 2.72 -3.06 -6.79
C TYR A 109 1.69 -2.79 -5.71
N ALA A 110 1.00 -3.83 -5.29
CA ALA A 110 0.14 -3.83 -4.13
C ALA A 110 0.73 -4.76 -3.05
N HIS A 111 0.37 -4.52 -1.80
CA HIS A 111 0.67 -5.47 -0.75
C HIS A 111 -0.40 -5.45 0.34
N VAL A 112 -0.52 -6.58 1.01
CA VAL A 112 -1.37 -6.76 2.19
C VAL A 112 -0.52 -7.29 3.34
N LEU A 113 -0.63 -6.67 4.51
CA LEU A 113 -0.08 -7.19 5.75
C LEU A 113 -1.24 -7.84 6.52
N PHE A 114 -1.18 -9.15 6.70
CA PHE A 114 -2.12 -9.90 7.54
C PHE A 114 -1.57 -9.93 8.96
N PHE A 115 -2.27 -9.33 9.91
CA PHE A 115 -1.93 -9.38 11.33
C PHE A 115 -2.54 -10.64 11.94
N MET A 116 -1.71 -11.60 12.31
CA MET A 116 -2.17 -12.90 12.81
C MET A 116 -2.44 -12.88 14.32
N THR A 117 -1.97 -11.85 15.04
CA THR A 117 -2.14 -11.73 16.48
C THR A 117 -2.58 -10.32 16.87
N GLU A 118 -3.40 -10.22 17.92
CA GLU A 118 -3.83 -8.94 18.50
C GLU A 118 -2.65 -8.09 18.97
N GLY A 119 -1.59 -8.73 19.48
CA GLY A 119 -0.37 -8.05 19.89
C GLY A 119 0.31 -7.33 18.72
N ALA A 120 0.42 -7.98 17.56
CA ALA A 120 1.01 -7.40 16.35
C ALA A 120 0.17 -6.21 15.83
N LEU A 121 -1.15 -6.40 15.73
CA LEU A 121 -2.07 -5.34 15.32
C LEU A 121 -2.02 -4.14 16.27
N SER A 122 -2.05 -4.39 17.57
CA SER A 122 -1.99 -3.35 18.60
C SER A 122 -0.65 -2.58 18.57
N ASN A 123 0.47 -3.28 18.38
CA ASN A 123 1.80 -2.64 18.25
C ASN A 123 1.88 -1.78 17.00
N PHE A 124 1.33 -2.27 15.87
CA PHE A 124 1.24 -1.51 14.63
C PHE A 124 0.44 -0.22 14.83
N ARG A 125 -0.75 -0.29 15.44
CA ARG A 125 -1.64 0.85 15.62
C ARG A 125 -1.14 1.89 16.61
N ARG A 126 -0.40 1.48 17.65
CA ARG A 126 0.16 2.38 18.69
C ARG A 126 1.41 3.10 18.25
N SER A 127 2.11 2.60 17.24
CA SER A 127 3.32 3.26 16.76
C SER A 127 2.97 4.54 15.99
N ALA A 128 3.68 5.65 16.30
CA ALA A 128 3.55 6.91 15.56
C ALA A 128 4.07 6.82 14.10
N GLY A 129 4.69 5.69 13.76
CA GLY A 129 5.20 5.36 12.43
C GLY A 129 5.82 3.97 12.52
N TYR A 130 5.09 2.95 12.09
CA TYR A 130 5.58 1.59 12.06
C TYR A 130 6.57 1.43 10.91
N THR A 131 7.77 0.94 11.22
CA THR A 131 8.76 0.61 10.19
C THR A 131 8.85 -0.89 10.05
N ALA A 132 8.64 -1.38 8.83
CA ALA A 132 8.80 -2.78 8.50
C ALA A 132 10.26 -3.22 8.73
N GLY A 133 10.48 -4.11 9.69
CA GLY A 133 11.79 -4.69 10.00
C GLY A 133 12.18 -5.82 9.04
N GLY A 134 13.32 -6.44 9.31
CA GLY A 134 13.81 -7.60 8.56
C GLY A 134 12.90 -8.82 8.64
N ASP A 135 12.06 -8.90 9.67
CA ASP A 135 11.11 -10.00 9.90
C ASP A 135 9.94 -10.03 8.90
N LEU A 136 9.74 -8.94 8.15
CA LEU A 136 8.76 -8.84 7.05
C LEU A 136 9.40 -9.11 5.69
N GLU A 137 10.52 -9.80 5.65
CA GLU A 137 11.07 -10.32 4.41
C GLU A 137 10.26 -11.52 3.96
N TYR A 138 9.64 -11.40 2.80
CA TYR A 138 8.83 -12.45 2.25
C TYR A 138 9.49 -13.04 1.00
N THR A 139 9.77 -14.33 1.06
CA THR A 139 10.26 -15.09 -0.08
C THR A 139 9.13 -15.97 -0.60
N PHE A 140 8.51 -15.57 -1.73
CA PHE A 140 7.71 -16.51 -2.49
C PHE A 140 8.63 -17.45 -3.27
N ASN A 141 8.34 -18.75 -3.22
CA ASN A 141 8.89 -19.68 -4.19
C ASN A 141 8.25 -19.40 -5.56
N ASP A 142 9.08 -19.43 -6.59
CA ASP A 142 8.82 -19.01 -7.97
C ASP A 142 7.75 -19.85 -8.72
N ASN A 143 7.10 -20.81 -8.07
CA ASN A 143 6.10 -21.70 -8.67
C ASN A 143 4.65 -21.18 -8.61
N GLY A 144 4.48 -19.91 -8.56
CA GLY A 144 3.45 -19.03 -9.12
C GLY A 144 1.96 -19.32 -8.90
N GLU A 145 1.50 -20.44 -8.43
CA GLU A 145 0.06 -20.77 -8.40
C GLU A 145 -0.53 -21.08 -7.02
N ASN A 146 0.29 -21.39 -6.03
CA ASN A 146 -0.19 -21.63 -4.67
C ASN A 146 0.64 -20.84 -3.68
N LEU A 147 -0.01 -20.13 -2.77
CA LEU A 147 0.64 -19.71 -1.53
C LEU A 147 1.22 -20.99 -0.92
N SER A 148 2.54 -21.06 -0.71
CA SER A 148 3.14 -22.28 -0.16
C SER A 148 2.44 -22.61 1.15
N ALA A 149 2.17 -23.90 1.37
CA ALA A 149 1.52 -24.39 2.59
C ALA A 149 2.24 -23.88 3.87
N ASP A 150 3.52 -23.57 3.76
CA ASP A 150 4.34 -22.95 4.81
C ASP A 150 3.80 -21.62 5.32
N LEU A 151 3.09 -20.84 4.48
CA LEU A 151 2.48 -19.58 4.88
C LEU A 151 1.25 -19.75 5.76
N LEU A 152 0.46 -20.75 5.45
CA LEU A 152 -0.74 -21.06 6.20
C LEU A 152 -0.42 -21.68 7.55
N THR A 153 0.81 -22.20 7.71
CA THR A 153 1.32 -22.88 8.91
C THR A 153 2.36 -22.08 9.68
N THR A 154 2.75 -20.88 9.17
CA THR A 154 3.78 -20.07 9.84
C THR A 154 3.23 -19.41 11.11
N ASP A 155 4.03 -19.44 12.19
CA ASP A 155 3.74 -18.75 13.46
C ASP A 155 4.12 -17.26 13.43
N LYS A 156 4.34 -16.69 12.24
CA LYS A 156 4.71 -15.27 12.13
C LYS A 156 3.54 -14.37 12.55
N PRO A 157 3.78 -13.36 13.40
CA PRO A 157 2.72 -12.48 13.89
C PRO A 157 2.18 -11.53 12.79
N VAL A 158 2.94 -11.32 11.72
CA VAL A 158 2.54 -10.54 10.53
C VAL A 158 2.99 -11.27 9.27
N ILE A 159 2.07 -11.49 8.34
CA ILE A 159 2.34 -12.13 7.05
C ILE A 159 2.15 -11.11 5.94
N PRO A 160 3.22 -10.67 5.23
CA PRO A 160 3.09 -9.80 4.08
C PRO A 160 2.81 -10.60 2.81
N VAL A 161 1.91 -10.12 1.96
CA VAL A 161 1.66 -10.64 0.61
C VAL A 161 1.85 -9.50 -0.37
N ILE A 162 2.82 -9.62 -1.30
CA ILE A 162 3.18 -8.58 -2.26
C ILE A 162 2.86 -9.10 -3.67
N PHE A 163 2.12 -8.30 -4.45
CA PHE A 163 1.72 -8.68 -5.79
C PHE A 163 1.62 -7.48 -6.73
N GLY A 164 1.76 -7.74 -8.02
CA GLY A 164 1.58 -6.76 -9.08
C GLY A 164 0.46 -7.19 -10.03
N GLN A 165 0.24 -6.45 -11.09
CA GLN A 165 -0.75 -6.80 -12.13
C GLN A 165 -0.43 -8.13 -12.82
N ALA A 166 0.84 -8.50 -12.93
CA ALA A 166 1.29 -9.77 -13.51
C ALA A 166 1.25 -10.95 -12.55
N GLY A 167 1.03 -10.72 -11.24
CA GLY A 167 1.00 -11.78 -10.23
C GLY A 167 1.80 -11.46 -8.98
N LEU A 168 2.14 -12.50 -8.23
CA LEU A 168 3.00 -12.38 -7.04
C LEU A 168 4.40 -11.95 -7.46
N ILE A 169 5.03 -11.10 -6.63
CA ILE A 169 6.38 -10.59 -6.90
C ILE A 169 7.34 -11.34 -5.98
N ALA A 170 8.09 -12.28 -6.56
CA ALA A 170 9.13 -13.04 -5.85
C ALA A 170 10.28 -12.12 -5.42
N GLY A 171 10.82 -12.37 -4.22
CA GLY A 171 11.96 -11.60 -3.69
C GLY A 171 11.68 -10.12 -3.37
N ALA A 172 10.40 -9.70 -3.41
CA ALA A 172 10.05 -8.35 -2.97
C ALA A 172 10.13 -8.23 -1.45
N THR A 173 10.70 -7.14 -0.97
CA THR A 173 10.80 -6.84 0.45
C THR A 173 10.14 -5.53 0.79
N LEU A 174 9.49 -5.48 1.95
CA LEU A 174 8.95 -4.27 2.56
C LEU A 174 9.91 -3.65 3.57
N LYS A 175 11.11 -4.22 3.73
CA LYS A 175 12.13 -3.73 4.67
C LYS A 175 12.37 -2.23 4.52
N GLY A 176 12.33 -1.51 5.62
CA GLY A 176 12.51 -0.06 5.63
C GLY A 176 11.30 0.75 5.18
N THR A 177 10.17 0.11 4.87
CA THR A 177 8.92 0.82 4.60
C THR A 177 8.34 1.36 5.90
N LYS A 178 8.11 2.66 5.95
CA LYS A 178 7.47 3.35 7.06
C LYS A 178 5.99 3.53 6.77
N TYR A 179 5.15 3.05 7.68
CA TYR A 179 3.70 3.23 7.64
C TYR A 179 3.31 4.33 8.63
N THR A 180 2.62 5.35 8.13
CA THR A 180 2.18 6.49 8.94
C THR A 180 0.67 6.66 8.78
N ARG A 181 -0.05 6.83 9.91
CA ARG A 181 -1.48 7.12 9.87
C ARG A 181 -1.73 8.47 9.21
N ILE A 182 -2.76 8.52 8.36
CA ILE A 182 -3.15 9.73 7.63
C ILE A 182 -4.65 9.99 7.76
N ILE A 183 -5.03 11.23 7.50
CA ILE A 183 -6.42 11.63 7.24
C ILE A 183 -6.49 11.86 5.72
N PRO A 184 -7.21 11.00 4.97
CA PRO A 184 -7.24 11.06 3.51
C PRO A 184 -8.07 12.20 2.94
#